data_662b29b14089563176d77ce1fb9618d1
#
_entry.id   662b29b14089563176d77ce1fb9618d1
#
_cell.length_a   1.000
_cell.length_b   1.000
_cell.length_c   1.000
_cell.angle_alpha   90.00
_cell.angle_beta   90.00
_cell.angle_gamma   90.00
#
_symmetry.space_group_name_H-M   'P 1'
#
loop_
_entity.id
_entity.type
_entity.pdbx_description
1 polymer ?
#
loop_
_entity_poly.entity_id
_entity_poly.type
_entity_poly.pdbx_seq_one_letter_code
_entity_poly.pdbx_strand_id
1 'polypeptide(L)'
;MAMSVFRFARRTWASADLEQIAPVPLPKMATPAVVLSSLVVVALLLFVSIGPLVWGQDPSQQWLSQISAGPSGPHSVRLIRDNGPWQPPVSEPPQSLVVHDANTEFVRLQWPQIEGVRRYRIYRASAHKAGLGLAIAETDKAYYQDQLQLSYQIYRYTIADADSGLLLLAREVRPEAAISLFEAQLQGLVPVGKSGRQAKWLEMPGHPLGTDALGRDILARLMAGGRTSLFVGVVAPLLYISFGCIFGAIAGLAGGWVDQVAMRFVDFVVALPFLLFMILFRVAFGIGPGENGIMPLIVAMLMLSWPGSARLIRGQVLALRGQAFVEAAKLAGVSTSRVILRHMLPNVLPMILVAFSFAIPQAIFTEAFLSFIGMGVSPPTTSWGALCNDGIKTLLSHPRQLLLPALFISVSVLAFNLLGDALRDATDRRAGVAKA
;
A
#
# COMPACT_ATOMS: atom_id res chain seq x y z
N MET A 1 -49.34 74.22 9.03
CA MET A 1 -50.21 73.17 9.59
C MET A 1 -49.91 71.90 8.80
N ALA A 2 -49.34 70.81 9.22
CA ALA A 2 -48.93 70.37 10.54
C ALA A 2 -47.62 69.50 10.44
N MET A 3 -46.68 69.81 11.25
CA MET A 3 -45.59 68.87 11.65
C MET A 3 -46.14 67.77 12.54
N SER A 4 -45.95 66.55 12.21
CA SER A 4 -46.01 65.44 13.16
C SER A 4 -45.43 64.20 12.47
N VAL A 5 -44.37 63.66 12.86
CA VAL A 5 -43.90 62.94 14.00
C VAL A 5 -43.12 61.73 13.48
N PHE A 6 -41.83 61.88 13.31
CA PHE A 6 -40.93 60.71 13.35
C PHE A 6 -40.69 60.34 14.81
N ARG A 7 -41.47 59.41 15.37
CA ARG A 7 -41.15 58.74 16.61
C ARG A 7 -40.19 57.61 16.31
N PHE A 8 -38.90 57.84 16.54
CA PHE A 8 -37.91 56.76 16.69
C PHE A 8 -38.33 56.00 17.96
N ALA A 9 -38.89 54.79 17.80
CA ALA A 9 -39.02 53.84 18.86
C ALA A 9 -37.59 53.43 19.25
N ARG A 10 -37.09 53.97 20.37
CA ARG A 10 -35.97 53.38 21.10
C ARG A 10 -36.46 52.02 21.58
N ARG A 11 -36.07 50.95 20.88
CA ARG A 11 -36.07 49.61 21.49
C ARG A 11 -35.04 49.67 22.59
N THR A 12 -35.49 49.82 23.82
CA THR A 12 -34.73 49.49 25.00
C THR A 12 -34.48 47.99 24.98
N TRP A 13 -33.27 47.63 24.63
CA TRP A 13 -32.83 46.22 24.82
C TRP A 13 -32.87 46.01 26.33
N ALA A 14 -33.85 45.27 26.84
CA ALA A 14 -33.90 44.88 28.23
C ALA A 14 -32.66 44.04 28.50
N SER A 15 -31.92 44.42 29.55
CA SER A 15 -30.74 43.74 30.06
C SER A 15 -30.97 42.27 30.45
N ALA A 16 -32.24 41.83 30.42
CA ALA A 16 -32.64 40.45 30.66
C ALA A 16 -32.30 39.46 29.53
N ASP A 17 -32.10 39.93 28.30
CA ASP A 17 -31.81 39.02 27.17
C ASP A 17 -30.31 38.68 26.99
N LEU A 18 -29.44 39.29 27.80
CA LEU A 18 -27.99 39.02 27.77
C LEU A 18 -27.53 37.89 28.72
N GLU A 19 -28.39 37.46 29.64
CA GLU A 19 -28.03 36.42 30.61
C GLU A 19 -28.28 34.98 30.13
N GLN A 20 -28.83 34.77 28.96
CA GLN A 20 -29.08 33.42 28.42
C GLN A 20 -28.20 33.06 27.22
N ILE A 21 -27.08 33.71 27.02
CA ILE A 21 -26.05 33.13 26.16
C ILE A 21 -25.36 32.04 26.98
N ALA A 22 -25.98 30.86 27.04
CA ALA A 22 -25.29 29.69 27.58
C ALA A 22 -23.91 29.62 26.95
N PRO A 23 -22.83 29.44 27.72
CA PRO A 23 -21.51 29.29 27.15
C PRO A 23 -21.59 28.17 26.11
N VAL A 24 -21.27 28.50 24.87
CA VAL A 24 -21.21 27.51 23.78
C VAL A 24 -20.30 26.41 24.29
N PRO A 25 -20.81 25.19 24.52
CA PRO A 25 -19.95 24.12 24.97
C PRO A 25 -18.84 23.98 23.92
N LEU A 26 -17.60 24.16 24.35
CA LEU A 26 -16.44 23.88 23.50
C LEU A 26 -16.67 22.53 22.85
N PRO A 27 -16.46 22.39 21.53
CA PRO A 27 -16.69 21.14 20.86
C PRO A 27 -15.95 20.06 21.65
N LYS A 28 -16.67 19.01 22.09
CA LYS A 28 -16.02 17.83 22.65
C LYS A 28 -15.25 17.18 21.49
N MET A 29 -14.08 17.75 21.14
CA MET A 29 -13.14 17.21 20.17
C MET A 29 -12.54 15.87 20.62
N ALA A 30 -12.89 15.43 21.81
CA ALA A 30 -12.38 14.22 22.45
C ALA A 30 -13.46 13.13 22.54
N THR A 31 -14.19 12.85 21.45
CA THR A 31 -14.88 11.56 21.43
C THR A 31 -13.83 10.45 21.32
N PRO A 32 -14.02 9.29 21.99
CA PRO A 32 -13.04 8.20 21.91
C PRO A 32 -12.69 7.80 20.47
N ALA A 33 -13.67 7.90 19.56
CA ALA A 33 -13.46 7.60 18.12
C ALA A 33 -12.50 8.59 17.46
N VAL A 34 -12.59 9.88 17.75
CA VAL A 34 -11.70 10.92 17.21
C VAL A 34 -10.27 10.75 17.73
N VAL A 35 -10.13 10.50 19.03
CA VAL A 35 -8.80 10.26 19.62
C VAL A 35 -8.17 9.02 19.04
N LEU A 36 -8.93 7.94 18.93
CA LEU A 36 -8.43 6.66 18.37
C LEU A 36 -8.05 6.82 16.90
N SER A 37 -8.91 7.43 16.06
CA SER A 37 -8.61 7.62 14.63
C SER A 37 -7.41 8.55 14.41
N SER A 38 -7.29 9.62 15.20
CA SER A 38 -6.11 10.50 15.16
C SER A 38 -4.83 9.75 15.54
N LEU A 39 -4.88 8.93 16.59
CA LEU A 39 -3.76 8.10 17.01
C LEU A 39 -3.36 7.09 15.94
N VAL A 40 -4.33 6.45 15.28
CA VAL A 40 -4.08 5.53 14.17
C VAL A 40 -3.43 6.25 12.99
N VAL A 41 -3.92 7.43 12.60
CA VAL A 41 -3.30 8.21 11.51
C VAL A 41 -1.88 8.62 11.87
N VAL A 42 -1.64 9.10 13.09
CA VAL A 42 -0.29 9.43 13.56
C VAL A 42 0.62 8.20 13.55
N ALA A 43 0.13 7.05 14.02
CA ALA A 43 0.87 5.79 13.99
C ALA A 43 1.23 5.35 12.56
N LEU A 44 0.30 5.48 11.60
CA LEU A 44 0.55 5.21 10.18
C LEU A 44 1.60 6.16 9.59
N LEU A 45 1.51 7.46 9.91
CA LEU A 45 2.50 8.45 9.45
C LEU A 45 3.89 8.16 10.04
N LEU A 46 3.98 7.81 11.32
CA LEU A 46 5.23 7.41 11.96
C LEU A 46 5.77 6.11 11.34
N PHE A 47 4.91 5.12 11.11
CA PHE A 47 5.27 3.85 10.48
C PHE A 47 5.92 4.06 9.10
N VAL A 48 5.33 4.90 8.25
CA VAL A 48 5.85 5.12 6.88
C VAL A 48 7.04 6.10 6.84
N SER A 49 7.17 7.01 7.81
CA SER A 49 8.22 8.04 7.82
C SER A 49 9.46 7.61 8.59
N ILE A 50 9.27 7.13 9.82
CA ILE A 50 10.35 6.73 10.73
C ILE A 50 10.67 5.24 10.58
N GLY A 51 9.66 4.39 10.30
CA GLY A 51 9.84 2.94 10.18
C GLY A 51 11.02 2.53 9.29
N PRO A 52 11.16 3.06 8.05
CA PRO A 52 12.29 2.72 7.18
C PRO A 52 13.67 3.13 7.73
N LEU A 53 13.75 4.16 8.58
CA LEU A 53 15.00 4.58 9.23
C LEU A 53 15.42 3.60 10.33
N VAL A 54 14.45 3.01 11.03
CA VAL A 54 14.68 2.06 12.11
C VAL A 54 14.94 0.65 11.55
N TRP A 55 14.16 0.24 10.55
CA TRP A 55 14.24 -1.11 10.00
C TRP A 55 15.45 -1.31 9.08
N GLY A 56 15.84 -0.28 8.33
CA GLY A 56 17.08 -0.24 7.53
C GLY A 56 17.17 -1.23 6.38
N GLN A 57 16.13 -2.02 6.08
CA GLN A 57 16.12 -2.93 4.93
C GLN A 57 15.59 -2.25 3.68
N ASP A 58 16.28 -2.50 2.55
CA ASP A 58 15.84 -2.01 1.25
C ASP A 58 14.59 -2.78 0.77
N PRO A 59 13.46 -2.10 0.50
CA PRO A 59 12.23 -2.73 0.03
C PRO A 59 12.35 -3.39 -1.35
N SER A 60 13.41 -3.10 -2.12
CA SER A 60 13.68 -3.68 -3.43
C SER A 60 14.64 -4.87 -3.39
N GLN A 61 15.37 -5.05 -2.29
CA GLN A 61 16.35 -6.13 -2.14
C GLN A 61 15.65 -7.50 -2.15
N GLN A 62 16.14 -8.40 -2.99
CA GLN A 62 15.60 -9.74 -3.20
C GLN A 62 16.51 -10.79 -2.55
N TRP A 63 15.94 -11.65 -1.72
CA TRP A 63 16.62 -12.78 -1.10
C TRP A 63 16.11 -14.07 -1.76
N LEU A 64 16.85 -14.56 -2.77
CA LEU A 64 16.42 -15.72 -3.56
C LEU A 64 16.30 -17.01 -2.75
N SER A 65 17.10 -17.15 -1.70
CA SER A 65 17.02 -18.25 -0.73
C SER A 65 15.80 -18.16 0.20
N GLN A 66 15.11 -17.01 0.25
CA GLN A 66 13.98 -16.72 1.15
C GLN A 66 12.71 -16.34 0.40
N ILE A 67 12.46 -16.92 -0.76
CA ILE A 67 11.23 -16.68 -1.53
C ILE A 67 10.01 -17.16 -0.75
N SER A 68 9.02 -16.27 -0.54
CA SER A 68 7.78 -16.54 0.21
C SER A 68 8.02 -17.13 1.60
N ALA A 69 9.17 -16.84 2.20
CA ALA A 69 9.51 -17.33 3.53
C ALA A 69 8.57 -16.80 4.60
N GLY A 70 8.31 -17.61 5.64
CA GLY A 70 7.49 -17.22 6.81
C GLY A 70 8.10 -16.09 7.62
N PRO A 71 7.35 -15.52 8.58
CA PRO A 71 7.92 -14.63 9.58
C PRO A 71 9.13 -15.26 10.25
N SER A 72 10.24 -14.54 10.29
CA SER A 72 11.51 -15.00 10.86
C SER A 72 12.24 -13.87 11.59
N GLY A 73 12.96 -14.24 12.66
CA GLY A 73 13.98 -13.38 13.26
C GLY A 73 15.33 -13.51 12.53
N PRO A 74 16.32 -12.70 12.92
CA PRO A 74 17.69 -12.87 12.46
C PRO A 74 18.15 -14.31 12.78
N HIS A 75 18.80 -14.95 11.81
CA HIS A 75 19.26 -16.35 11.96
C HIS A 75 20.57 -16.57 11.20
N SER A 76 21.35 -17.53 11.67
CA SER A 76 22.59 -17.90 10.99
C SER A 76 22.30 -18.94 9.91
N VAL A 77 22.90 -18.76 8.73
CA VAL A 77 22.85 -19.70 7.62
C VAL A 77 24.24 -20.19 7.27
N ARG A 78 24.32 -21.42 6.78
CA ARG A 78 25.58 -22.03 6.35
C ARG A 78 25.98 -21.49 4.98
N LEU A 79 27.23 -21.01 4.85
CA LEU A 79 27.79 -20.57 3.58
C LEU A 79 28.25 -21.77 2.75
N ILE A 80 27.62 -21.99 1.60
CA ILE A 80 27.99 -23.02 0.63
C ILE A 80 28.86 -22.40 -0.44
N ARG A 81 30.04 -22.98 -0.62
CA ARG A 81 31.06 -22.50 -1.57
C ARG A 81 31.08 -23.28 -2.86
N ASP A 82 30.68 -24.54 -2.82
CA ASP A 82 30.70 -25.46 -3.94
C ASP A 82 29.35 -26.12 -4.13
N ASN A 83 28.64 -25.71 -5.18
CA ASN A 83 27.39 -26.29 -5.65
C ASN A 83 27.60 -27.18 -6.87
N GLY A 84 28.86 -27.53 -7.19
CA GLY A 84 29.21 -28.33 -8.35
C GLY A 84 28.66 -29.76 -8.31
N PRO A 85 28.83 -30.49 -9.42
CA PRO A 85 28.44 -31.89 -9.51
C PRO A 85 29.13 -32.70 -8.40
N TRP A 86 28.31 -33.44 -7.61
CA TRP A 86 28.80 -34.24 -6.49
C TRP A 86 28.84 -35.72 -6.85
N GLN A 87 29.86 -36.41 -6.38
CA GLN A 87 29.96 -37.83 -6.36
C GLN A 87 30.21 -38.29 -4.92
N PRO A 88 29.61 -39.41 -4.50
CA PRO A 88 29.85 -39.94 -3.15
C PRO A 88 31.35 -40.28 -2.97
N PRO A 89 31.89 -40.12 -1.76
CA PRO A 89 33.23 -40.56 -1.47
C PRO A 89 33.35 -42.06 -1.73
N VAL A 90 34.53 -42.50 -2.19
CA VAL A 90 34.82 -43.93 -2.40
C VAL A 90 34.91 -44.59 -1.02
N SER A 91 33.78 -45.09 -0.55
CA SER A 91 33.62 -45.84 0.69
C SER A 91 32.76 -47.07 0.43
N GLU A 92 32.65 -47.99 1.41
CA GLU A 92 31.75 -49.12 1.27
C GLU A 92 30.33 -48.70 0.94
N PRO A 93 29.60 -49.41 0.04
CA PRO A 93 28.26 -49.08 -0.37
C PRO A 93 27.35 -49.06 0.88
N PRO A 94 26.49 -48.04 1.03
CA PRO A 94 25.61 -47.95 2.19
C PRO A 94 24.58 -49.09 2.18
N GLN A 95 24.14 -49.53 3.36
CA GLN A 95 23.10 -50.55 3.50
C GLN A 95 21.66 -49.96 3.40
N SER A 96 21.53 -48.63 3.43
CA SER A 96 20.26 -47.94 3.41
C SER A 96 20.38 -46.58 2.65
N LEU A 97 19.29 -45.83 2.50
CA LEU A 97 19.33 -44.49 1.98
C LEU A 97 20.07 -43.53 2.96
N VAL A 98 21.24 -43.08 2.57
CA VAL A 98 22.11 -42.18 3.35
C VAL A 98 22.02 -40.77 2.79
N VAL A 99 21.98 -39.79 3.70
CA VAL A 99 22.05 -38.35 3.39
C VAL A 99 23.43 -37.87 3.82
N HIS A 100 24.26 -37.51 2.85
CA HIS A 100 25.61 -36.99 3.11
C HIS A 100 25.64 -35.54 3.52
N ASP A 101 24.74 -34.75 2.92
CA ASP A 101 24.56 -33.33 3.25
C ASP A 101 23.15 -32.89 2.82
N ALA A 102 22.51 -32.07 3.65
CA ALA A 102 21.17 -31.59 3.42
C ALA A 102 21.06 -30.13 3.83
N ASN A 103 20.91 -29.26 2.86
CA ASN A 103 20.73 -27.82 3.07
C ASN A 103 19.80 -27.24 1.99
N THR A 104 19.45 -25.97 2.10
CA THR A 104 18.51 -25.33 1.17
C THR A 104 19.08 -25.10 -0.25
N GLU A 105 20.38 -25.30 -0.46
CA GLU A 105 21.02 -25.25 -1.77
C GLU A 105 21.01 -26.60 -2.48
N PHE A 106 21.23 -27.69 -1.70
CA PHE A 106 21.19 -29.06 -2.21
C PHE A 106 20.92 -30.10 -1.12
N VAL A 107 20.43 -31.26 -1.56
CA VAL A 107 20.38 -32.49 -0.76
C VAL A 107 21.13 -33.59 -1.50
N ARG A 108 22.14 -34.20 -0.87
CA ARG A 108 23.00 -35.24 -1.42
C ARG A 108 22.60 -36.60 -0.86
N LEU A 109 22.10 -37.45 -1.73
CA LEU A 109 21.55 -38.77 -1.41
C LEU A 109 22.42 -39.88 -2.00
N GLN A 110 22.64 -40.95 -1.27
CA GLN A 110 23.28 -42.18 -1.71
C GLN A 110 22.52 -43.39 -1.16
N TRP A 111 22.40 -44.44 -1.97
CA TRP A 111 21.72 -45.69 -1.60
C TRP A 111 22.48 -46.88 -2.10
N PRO A 112 22.19 -48.13 -1.59
CA PRO A 112 22.82 -49.33 -2.10
C PRO A 112 22.42 -49.62 -3.54
N GLN A 113 23.33 -50.15 -4.34
CA GLN A 113 22.98 -50.69 -5.64
C GLN A 113 22.16 -51.95 -5.45
N ILE A 114 20.91 -51.97 -5.93
CA ILE A 114 19.96 -53.07 -5.73
C ILE A 114 20.01 -54.01 -6.95
N GLU A 115 20.23 -55.30 -6.72
CA GLU A 115 20.27 -56.27 -7.82
C GLU A 115 18.95 -56.29 -8.58
N GLY A 116 19.04 -56.31 -9.92
CA GLY A 116 17.88 -56.32 -10.81
C GLY A 116 17.30 -54.94 -11.17
N VAL A 117 17.73 -53.85 -10.49
CA VAL A 117 17.30 -52.46 -10.78
C VAL A 117 18.32 -51.79 -11.69
N ARG A 118 17.88 -51.41 -12.91
CA ARG A 118 18.74 -50.72 -13.89
C ARG A 118 18.67 -49.20 -13.75
N ARG A 119 17.48 -48.67 -13.39
CA ARG A 119 17.23 -47.21 -13.27
C ARG A 119 16.42 -46.94 -12.01
N TYR A 120 16.78 -45.89 -11.31
CA TYR A 120 16.10 -45.40 -10.13
C TYR A 120 15.31 -44.14 -10.46
N ARG A 121 14.08 -44.06 -9.95
CA ARG A 121 13.25 -42.88 -10.00
C ARG A 121 13.16 -42.30 -8.58
N ILE A 122 13.51 -41.01 -8.49
CA ILE A 122 13.55 -40.28 -7.21
C ILE A 122 12.29 -39.45 -7.06
N TYR A 123 11.54 -39.65 -6.00
CA TYR A 123 10.38 -38.86 -5.63
C TYR A 123 10.72 -37.97 -4.45
N ARG A 124 10.15 -36.75 -4.47
CA ARG A 124 10.22 -35.81 -3.34
C ARG A 124 8.82 -35.34 -2.98
N ALA A 125 8.44 -35.50 -1.71
CA ALA A 125 7.20 -34.98 -1.13
C ALA A 125 7.53 -34.09 0.07
N SER A 126 6.71 -33.06 0.31
CA SER A 126 6.70 -32.43 1.65
C SER A 126 6.16 -33.44 2.66
N ALA A 127 6.79 -33.55 3.83
CA ALA A 127 6.39 -34.53 4.85
C ALA A 127 4.93 -34.39 5.31
N HIS A 128 4.34 -33.20 5.17
CA HIS A 128 2.94 -32.93 5.51
C HIS A 128 1.92 -33.34 4.43
N LYS A 129 2.37 -33.74 3.25
CA LYS A 129 1.50 -34.21 2.16
C LYS A 129 1.51 -35.73 2.09
N ALA A 130 0.31 -36.33 2.04
CA ALA A 130 0.16 -37.75 1.76
C ALA A 130 0.56 -38.04 0.30
N GLY A 131 1.19 -39.24 0.07
CA GLY A 131 1.61 -39.67 -1.25
C GLY A 131 3.10 -39.57 -1.53
N LEU A 132 3.52 -40.03 -2.71
CA LEU A 132 4.93 -40.06 -3.15
C LEU A 132 5.50 -38.69 -3.51
N GLY A 133 4.65 -37.71 -3.82
CA GLY A 133 5.06 -36.40 -4.28
C GLY A 133 5.44 -36.37 -5.77
N LEU A 134 6.37 -35.47 -6.12
CA LEU A 134 6.82 -35.30 -7.49
C LEU A 134 8.01 -36.21 -7.78
N ALA A 135 8.01 -36.83 -8.95
CA ALA A 135 9.21 -37.45 -9.51
C ALA A 135 10.16 -36.32 -9.95
N ILE A 136 11.30 -36.21 -9.29
CA ILE A 136 12.26 -35.11 -9.52
C ILE A 136 13.41 -35.51 -10.46
N ALA A 137 13.72 -36.79 -10.53
CA ALA A 137 14.77 -37.28 -11.42
C ALA A 137 14.67 -38.79 -11.68
N GLU A 138 15.33 -39.23 -12.76
CA GLU A 138 15.70 -40.63 -13.02
C GLU A 138 17.22 -40.72 -13.21
N THR A 139 17.83 -41.76 -12.66
CA THR A 139 19.28 -42.02 -12.74
C THR A 139 19.59 -43.51 -12.76
N ASP A 140 20.65 -43.88 -13.44
CA ASP A 140 21.26 -45.20 -13.38
C ASP A 140 22.29 -45.36 -12.26
N LYS A 141 22.59 -44.25 -11.54
CA LYS A 141 23.57 -44.22 -10.46
C LYS A 141 22.89 -44.41 -9.11
N ALA A 142 23.58 -45.00 -8.17
CA ALA A 142 23.09 -45.20 -6.79
C ALA A 142 23.27 -43.94 -5.91
N TYR A 143 23.28 -42.76 -6.51
CA TYR A 143 23.33 -41.48 -5.83
C TYR A 143 22.66 -40.37 -6.66
N TYR A 144 22.24 -39.31 -5.97
CA TYR A 144 21.63 -38.14 -6.60
C TYR A 144 21.86 -36.90 -5.76
N GLN A 145 22.01 -35.75 -6.43
CA GLN A 145 22.05 -34.44 -5.81
C GLN A 145 20.81 -33.65 -6.25
N ASP A 146 19.91 -33.40 -5.33
CA ASP A 146 18.74 -32.55 -5.56
C ASP A 146 19.11 -31.08 -5.36
N GLN A 147 18.87 -30.23 -6.36
CA GLN A 147 19.09 -28.76 -6.34
C GLN A 147 17.82 -28.01 -6.73
N LEU A 148 16.66 -28.68 -6.74
CA LEU A 148 15.40 -28.12 -7.24
C LEU A 148 14.64 -27.39 -6.13
N GLN A 149 14.84 -26.08 -6.01
CA GLN A 149 14.06 -25.18 -5.13
C GLN A 149 13.78 -25.77 -3.73
N LEU A 150 14.85 -26.05 -3.01
CA LEU A 150 14.74 -26.56 -1.65
C LEU A 150 14.38 -25.40 -0.69
N SER A 151 13.48 -25.68 0.25
CA SER A 151 13.09 -24.75 1.30
C SER A 151 13.30 -25.37 2.68
N TYR A 152 13.28 -24.55 3.74
CA TYR A 152 13.43 -25.02 5.12
C TYR A 152 12.17 -25.74 5.62
N GLN A 153 11.95 -26.96 5.09
CA GLN A 153 10.86 -27.87 5.49
C GLN A 153 11.33 -29.33 5.43
N ILE A 154 10.60 -30.22 6.09
CA ILE A 154 10.91 -31.64 6.04
C ILE A 154 10.42 -32.21 4.71
N TYR A 155 11.33 -32.83 3.96
CA TYR A 155 11.05 -33.56 2.75
C TYR A 155 11.13 -35.06 3.00
N ARG A 156 10.26 -35.82 2.36
CA ARG A 156 10.37 -37.27 2.25
C ARG A 156 10.87 -37.61 0.85
N TYR A 157 12.06 -38.16 0.77
CA TYR A 157 12.63 -38.74 -0.44
C TYR A 157 12.28 -40.21 -0.52
N THR A 158 11.78 -40.65 -1.67
CA THR A 158 11.48 -42.07 -1.95
C THR A 158 12.18 -42.47 -3.23
N ILE A 159 12.95 -43.55 -3.16
CA ILE A 159 13.63 -44.16 -4.29
C ILE A 159 12.79 -45.35 -4.75
N ALA A 160 12.47 -45.38 -6.03
CA ALA A 160 11.73 -46.49 -6.65
C ALA A 160 12.49 -47.02 -7.88
N ASP A 161 12.22 -48.25 -8.24
CA ASP A 161 12.61 -48.79 -9.54
C ASP A 161 11.81 -48.08 -10.64
N ALA A 162 12.51 -47.50 -11.63
CA ALA A 162 11.90 -46.73 -12.68
C ALA A 162 11.08 -47.62 -13.65
N ASP A 163 11.44 -48.88 -13.79
CA ASP A 163 10.83 -49.80 -14.75
C ASP A 163 9.59 -50.50 -14.17
N SER A 164 9.68 -50.99 -12.92
CA SER A 164 8.57 -51.68 -12.21
C SER A 164 7.68 -50.76 -11.39
N GLY A 165 8.16 -49.58 -11.03
CA GLY A 165 7.46 -48.68 -10.11
C GLY A 165 7.51 -49.11 -8.62
N LEU A 166 8.24 -50.19 -8.29
CA LEU A 166 8.36 -50.70 -6.94
C LEU A 166 9.09 -49.69 -6.04
N LEU A 167 8.52 -49.38 -4.89
CA LEU A 167 9.15 -48.52 -3.89
C LEU A 167 10.24 -49.29 -3.14
N LEU A 168 11.46 -48.78 -3.17
CA LEU A 168 12.63 -49.47 -2.63
C LEU A 168 13.05 -48.91 -1.26
N LEU A 169 13.24 -47.61 -1.18
CA LEU A 169 13.75 -46.91 -0.01
C LEU A 169 13.04 -45.59 0.19
N ALA A 170 12.88 -45.19 1.46
CA ALA A 170 12.36 -43.87 1.79
C ALA A 170 13.07 -43.29 3.01
N ARG A 171 13.28 -41.98 3.02
CA ARG A 171 13.87 -41.27 4.18
C ARG A 171 13.35 -39.85 4.25
N GLU A 172 13.11 -39.39 5.47
CA GLU A 172 12.82 -37.99 5.75
C GLU A 172 14.11 -37.19 5.94
N VAL A 173 14.15 -36.01 5.39
CA VAL A 173 15.33 -35.13 5.39
C VAL A 173 14.87 -33.72 5.74
N ARG A 174 15.55 -33.10 6.70
CA ARG A 174 15.36 -31.70 7.07
C ARG A 174 16.57 -30.90 6.60
N PRO A 175 16.48 -30.13 5.54
CA PRO A 175 17.58 -29.29 5.09
C PRO A 175 17.92 -28.22 6.12
N GLU A 176 19.22 -27.95 6.32
CA GLU A 176 19.71 -26.80 7.07
C GLU A 176 19.59 -25.54 6.20
N ALA A 177 19.34 -24.38 6.84
CA ALA A 177 19.34 -23.12 6.14
C ALA A 177 20.75 -22.81 5.63
N ALA A 178 20.86 -22.57 4.32
CA ALA A 178 22.13 -22.28 3.66
C ALA A 178 21.97 -21.20 2.58
N ILE A 179 23.08 -20.56 2.21
CA ILE A 179 23.18 -19.59 1.15
C ILE A 179 24.41 -19.88 0.30
N SER A 180 24.32 -19.78 -1.00
CA SER A 180 25.46 -19.93 -1.89
C SER A 180 26.42 -18.74 -1.77
N LEU A 181 27.71 -18.99 -2.05
CA LEU A 181 28.72 -17.92 -2.07
C LEU A 181 28.34 -16.83 -3.07
N PHE A 182 27.79 -17.22 -4.23
CA PHE A 182 27.37 -16.29 -5.26
C PHE A 182 26.24 -15.36 -4.75
N GLU A 183 25.21 -15.91 -4.13
CA GLU A 183 24.11 -15.12 -3.56
C GLU A 183 24.61 -14.25 -2.39
N ALA A 184 25.46 -14.78 -1.51
CA ALA A 184 26.04 -14.02 -0.41
C ALA A 184 26.88 -12.82 -0.88
N GLN A 185 27.60 -12.97 -2.02
CA GLN A 185 28.32 -11.85 -2.65
C GLN A 185 27.38 -10.84 -3.33
N LEU A 186 26.35 -11.33 -4.02
CA LEU A 186 25.34 -10.49 -4.66
C LEU A 186 24.61 -9.61 -3.62
N GLN A 187 24.36 -10.16 -2.43
CA GLN A 187 23.71 -9.47 -1.32
C GLN A 187 24.69 -8.60 -0.48
N GLY A 188 25.96 -8.59 -0.84
CA GLY A 188 26.98 -7.80 -0.10
C GLY A 188 27.37 -8.37 1.27
N LEU A 189 26.90 -9.58 1.62
CA LEU A 189 27.24 -10.25 2.89
C LEU A 189 28.70 -10.72 2.90
N VAL A 190 29.26 -11.03 1.73
CA VAL A 190 30.66 -11.40 1.53
C VAL A 190 31.27 -10.52 0.44
N PRO A 191 32.42 -9.87 0.69
CA PRO A 191 33.10 -9.05 -0.33
C PRO A 191 33.50 -9.90 -1.56
N VAL A 192 33.26 -9.35 -2.75
CA VAL A 192 33.72 -9.97 -4.00
C VAL A 192 35.25 -10.04 -4.02
N GLY A 193 35.82 -11.20 -4.37
CA GLY A 193 37.27 -11.41 -4.46
C GLY A 193 37.97 -11.80 -3.15
N LYS A 194 37.32 -11.65 -2.01
CA LYS A 194 37.77 -12.32 -0.78
C LYS A 194 36.98 -13.64 -0.69
N SER A 195 37.66 -14.74 -1.09
CA SER A 195 37.13 -16.06 -0.69
C SER A 195 37.06 -16.02 0.84
N GLY A 196 35.86 -15.92 1.38
CA GLY A 196 35.61 -15.87 2.82
C GLY A 196 36.08 -17.17 3.50
N ARG A 197 37.40 -17.44 3.45
CA ARG A 197 38.00 -18.70 3.87
C ARG A 197 37.72 -19.07 5.32
N GLN A 198 37.21 -18.12 6.12
CA GLN A 198 37.01 -18.32 7.57
C GLN A 198 35.54 -18.39 8.00
N ALA A 199 34.58 -17.73 7.32
CA ALA A 199 33.18 -17.78 7.73
C ALA A 199 32.50 -19.05 7.21
N LYS A 200 32.11 -19.94 8.12
CA LYS A 200 31.27 -21.12 7.83
C LYS A 200 29.79 -20.78 7.94
N TRP A 201 29.46 -19.75 8.71
CA TRP A 201 28.10 -19.27 9.01
C TRP A 201 28.02 -17.78 8.76
N LEU A 202 26.91 -17.32 8.23
CA LEU A 202 26.58 -15.90 7.99
C LEU A 202 25.30 -15.57 8.74
N GLU A 203 25.21 -14.36 9.27
CA GLU A 203 23.96 -13.84 9.84
C GLU A 203 23.09 -13.28 8.72
N MET A 204 21.89 -13.81 8.63
CA MET A 204 20.86 -13.31 7.73
C MET A 204 19.90 -12.39 8.48
N PRO A 205 19.47 -11.29 7.85
CA PRO A 205 18.47 -10.42 8.46
C PRO A 205 17.16 -11.19 8.67
N GLY A 206 16.47 -10.87 9.74
CA GLY A 206 15.13 -11.38 9.97
C GLY A 206 14.08 -10.68 9.13
N HIS A 207 12.99 -11.36 8.84
CA HIS A 207 11.83 -10.83 8.15
C HIS A 207 10.59 -11.02 9.03
N PRO A 208 10.25 -10.07 9.96
CA PRO A 208 9.18 -10.25 10.95
C PRO A 208 7.82 -10.55 10.34
N LEU A 209 7.53 -10.03 9.14
CA LEU A 209 6.30 -10.32 8.39
C LEU A 209 6.53 -11.32 7.25
N GLY A 210 7.75 -11.86 7.14
CA GLY A 210 8.16 -12.74 6.06
C GLY A 210 8.52 -11.99 4.78
N THR A 211 8.65 -12.75 3.69
CA THR A 211 9.04 -12.26 2.37
C THR A 211 7.94 -12.50 1.34
N ASP A 212 8.00 -11.78 0.23
CA ASP A 212 7.09 -11.93 -0.89
C ASP A 212 7.55 -13.02 -1.90
N ALA A 213 6.85 -13.13 -3.02
CA ALA A 213 7.15 -14.10 -4.09
C ALA A 213 8.50 -13.87 -4.80
N LEU A 214 9.17 -12.74 -4.57
CA LEU A 214 10.51 -12.43 -5.08
C LEU A 214 11.56 -12.39 -3.94
N GLY A 215 11.21 -12.84 -2.74
CA GLY A 215 12.11 -12.82 -1.59
C GLY A 215 12.34 -11.44 -0.97
N ARG A 216 11.50 -10.42 -1.28
CA ARG A 216 11.63 -9.07 -0.72
C ARG A 216 10.92 -8.98 0.63
N ASP A 217 11.48 -8.21 1.56
CA ASP A 217 10.93 -8.02 2.91
C ASP A 217 9.56 -7.33 2.87
N ILE A 218 8.52 -8.00 3.40
CA ILE A 218 7.15 -7.48 3.39
C ILE A 218 7.03 -6.24 4.29
N LEU A 219 7.72 -6.19 5.44
CA LEU A 219 7.65 -5.05 6.35
C LEU A 219 8.25 -3.79 5.72
N ALA A 220 9.44 -3.89 5.12
CA ALA A 220 10.06 -2.78 4.40
C ALA A 220 9.19 -2.30 3.24
N ARG A 221 8.57 -3.23 2.50
CA ARG A 221 7.65 -2.91 1.40
C ARG A 221 6.35 -2.26 1.86
N LEU A 222 5.79 -2.66 3.01
CA LEU A 222 4.62 -2.01 3.61
C LEU A 222 4.91 -0.57 4.01
N MET A 223 6.08 -0.31 4.58
CA MET A 223 6.52 1.05 4.93
C MET A 223 6.73 1.91 3.68
N ALA A 224 7.46 1.41 2.69
CA ALA A 224 7.71 2.13 1.44
C ALA A 224 6.42 2.35 0.64
N GLY A 225 5.58 1.31 0.50
CA GLY A 225 4.30 1.39 -0.18
C GLY A 225 3.32 2.35 0.50
N GLY A 226 3.31 2.36 1.83
CA GLY A 226 2.51 3.30 2.61
C GLY A 226 2.91 4.75 2.39
N ARG A 227 4.21 5.03 2.25
CA ARG A 227 4.69 6.38 1.90
C ARG A 227 4.10 6.85 0.57
N THR A 228 4.09 5.99 -0.44
CA THR A 228 3.52 6.28 -1.75
C THR A 228 2.00 6.45 -1.69
N SER A 229 1.27 5.51 -1.08
CA SER A 229 -0.20 5.56 -0.99
C SER A 229 -0.70 6.77 -0.20
N LEU A 230 -0.06 7.11 0.94
CA LEU A 230 -0.41 8.29 1.72
C LEU A 230 -0.02 9.59 1.01
N PHE A 231 1.11 9.63 0.30
CA PHE A 231 1.50 10.79 -0.50
C PHE A 231 0.46 11.10 -1.58
N VAL A 232 0.06 10.10 -2.37
CA VAL A 232 -0.99 10.25 -3.39
C VAL A 232 -2.32 10.62 -2.72
N GLY A 233 -2.67 9.94 -1.62
CA GLY A 233 -3.89 10.15 -0.85
C GLY A 233 -4.06 11.57 -0.31
N VAL A 234 -2.97 12.30 -0.07
CA VAL A 234 -3.02 13.69 0.42
C VAL A 234 -2.83 14.69 -0.72
N VAL A 235 -1.83 14.47 -1.59
CA VAL A 235 -1.46 15.44 -2.62
C VAL A 235 -2.52 15.53 -3.74
N ALA A 236 -3.07 14.41 -4.19
CA ALA A 236 -4.09 14.44 -5.24
C ALA A 236 -5.35 15.21 -4.79
N PRO A 237 -5.98 14.93 -3.61
CA PRO A 237 -7.09 15.75 -3.10
C PRO A 237 -6.74 17.23 -2.93
N LEU A 238 -5.56 17.53 -2.41
CA LEU A 238 -5.13 18.92 -2.25
C LEU A 238 -5.18 19.66 -3.59
N LEU A 239 -4.69 19.05 -4.65
CA LEU A 239 -4.67 19.66 -5.98
C LEU A 239 -6.07 19.76 -6.60
N TYR A 240 -6.84 18.66 -6.67
CA TYR A 240 -8.12 18.71 -7.36
C TYR A 240 -9.20 19.47 -6.57
N ILE A 241 -9.16 19.47 -5.23
CA ILE A 241 -10.07 20.32 -4.43
C ILE A 241 -9.71 21.79 -4.60
N SER A 242 -8.42 22.15 -4.53
CA SER A 242 -7.98 23.53 -4.72
C SER A 242 -8.39 24.06 -6.10
N PHE A 243 -8.18 23.27 -7.16
CA PHE A 243 -8.62 23.62 -8.50
C PHE A 243 -10.15 23.77 -8.58
N GLY A 244 -10.90 22.81 -8.07
CA GLY A 244 -12.36 22.84 -8.03
C GLY A 244 -12.91 24.00 -7.20
N CYS A 245 -12.27 24.35 -6.08
CA CYS A 245 -12.63 25.52 -5.27
C CYS A 245 -12.51 26.82 -6.05
N ILE A 246 -11.39 27.03 -6.75
CA ILE A 246 -11.16 28.23 -7.57
C ILE A 246 -12.18 28.28 -8.71
N PHE A 247 -12.34 27.18 -9.44
CA PHE A 247 -13.27 27.07 -10.56
C PHE A 247 -14.73 27.32 -10.12
N GLY A 248 -15.17 26.64 -9.06
CA GLY A 248 -16.52 26.77 -8.51
C GLY A 248 -16.79 28.16 -7.94
N ALA A 249 -15.79 28.80 -7.29
CA ALA A 249 -15.93 30.16 -6.77
C ALA A 249 -16.07 31.21 -7.91
N ILE A 250 -15.28 31.07 -8.97
CA ILE A 250 -15.39 31.96 -10.15
C ILE A 250 -16.76 31.80 -10.80
N ALA A 251 -17.21 30.57 -11.07
CA ALA A 251 -18.51 30.30 -11.68
C ALA A 251 -19.65 30.84 -10.83
N GLY A 252 -19.68 30.56 -9.50
CA GLY A 252 -20.73 31.02 -8.59
C GLY A 252 -20.79 32.53 -8.41
N LEU A 253 -19.65 33.24 -8.41
CA LEU A 253 -19.63 34.68 -8.26
C LEU A 253 -20.00 35.41 -9.58
N ALA A 254 -19.48 34.96 -10.74
CA ALA A 254 -19.79 35.52 -12.04
C ALA A 254 -21.30 35.35 -12.38
N GLY A 255 -21.84 34.17 -12.16
CA GLY A 255 -23.23 33.86 -12.46
C GLY A 255 -23.56 33.96 -13.97
N GLY A 256 -24.85 34.02 -14.29
CA GLY A 256 -25.31 34.17 -15.66
C GLY A 256 -24.82 33.08 -16.61
N TRP A 257 -24.44 33.48 -17.84
CA TRP A 257 -23.99 32.56 -18.88
C TRP A 257 -22.63 31.89 -18.53
N VAL A 258 -21.74 32.65 -17.84
CA VAL A 258 -20.42 32.13 -17.41
C VAL A 258 -20.58 30.90 -16.50
N ASP A 259 -21.48 31.01 -15.53
CA ASP A 259 -21.81 29.90 -14.63
C ASP A 259 -22.43 28.71 -15.38
N GLN A 260 -23.35 29.00 -16.34
CA GLN A 260 -23.98 27.95 -17.16
C GLN A 260 -22.94 27.18 -17.99
N VAL A 261 -22.06 27.91 -18.71
CA VAL A 261 -21.00 27.27 -19.52
C VAL A 261 -20.03 26.50 -18.65
N ALA A 262 -19.59 27.07 -17.51
CA ALA A 262 -18.71 26.42 -16.58
C ALA A 262 -19.32 25.09 -16.04
N MET A 263 -20.62 25.10 -15.70
CA MET A 263 -21.29 23.87 -15.23
C MET A 263 -21.49 22.85 -16.35
N ARG A 264 -21.71 23.27 -17.62
CA ARG A 264 -21.73 22.33 -18.76
C ARG A 264 -20.37 21.65 -18.96
N PHE A 265 -19.28 22.39 -18.76
CA PHE A 265 -17.95 21.79 -18.79
C PHE A 265 -17.74 20.81 -17.65
N VAL A 266 -18.20 21.13 -16.44
CA VAL A 266 -18.22 20.19 -15.29
C VAL A 266 -19.01 18.93 -15.64
N ASP A 267 -20.21 19.08 -16.24
CA ASP A 267 -21.06 17.95 -16.65
C ASP A 267 -20.34 17.06 -17.69
N PHE A 268 -19.64 17.68 -18.65
CA PHE A 268 -18.83 16.95 -19.63
C PHE A 268 -17.71 16.12 -18.96
N VAL A 269 -16.96 16.73 -18.03
CA VAL A 269 -15.87 16.01 -17.32
C VAL A 269 -16.41 14.84 -16.49
N VAL A 270 -17.55 15.03 -15.82
CA VAL A 270 -18.17 13.95 -15.02
C VAL A 270 -18.68 12.79 -15.88
N ALA A 271 -19.06 13.08 -17.15
CA ALA A 271 -19.52 12.06 -18.08
C ALA A 271 -18.40 11.14 -18.58
N LEU A 272 -17.12 11.53 -18.40
CA LEU A 272 -15.98 10.70 -18.81
C LEU A 272 -15.84 9.50 -17.87
N PRO A 273 -15.84 8.26 -18.39
CA PRO A 273 -15.60 7.08 -17.56
C PRO A 273 -14.18 7.12 -17.00
N PHE A 274 -14.06 7.23 -15.67
CA PHE A 274 -12.77 7.42 -14.99
C PHE A 274 -11.73 6.38 -15.41
N LEU A 275 -12.08 5.09 -15.38
CA LEU A 275 -11.16 4.01 -15.70
C LEU A 275 -10.71 4.04 -17.17
N LEU A 276 -11.64 4.31 -18.08
CA LEU A 276 -11.32 4.43 -19.52
C LEU A 276 -10.35 5.59 -19.77
N PHE A 277 -10.60 6.73 -19.13
CA PHE A 277 -9.70 7.88 -19.21
C PHE A 277 -8.30 7.54 -18.70
N MET A 278 -8.20 6.84 -17.56
CA MET A 278 -6.91 6.40 -17.00
C MET A 278 -6.14 5.51 -17.96
N ILE A 279 -6.82 4.56 -18.62
CA ILE A 279 -6.19 3.67 -19.62
C ILE A 279 -5.65 4.50 -20.79
N LEU A 280 -6.51 5.34 -21.37
CA LEU A 280 -6.13 6.19 -22.49
C LEU A 280 -5.00 7.16 -22.14
N PHE A 281 -5.04 7.73 -20.94
CA PHE A 281 -4.02 8.63 -20.44
C PHE A 281 -2.66 7.93 -20.33
N ARG A 282 -2.60 6.73 -19.76
CA ARG A 282 -1.37 5.92 -19.69
C ARG A 282 -0.79 5.62 -21.09
N VAL A 283 -1.66 5.21 -22.01
CA VAL A 283 -1.24 4.90 -23.37
C VAL A 283 -0.74 6.16 -24.09
N ALA A 284 -1.47 7.27 -23.97
CA ALA A 284 -1.12 8.52 -24.64
C ALA A 284 0.22 9.12 -24.17
N PHE A 285 0.55 8.92 -22.89
CA PHE A 285 1.81 9.41 -22.32
C PHE A 285 2.93 8.36 -22.31
N GLY A 286 2.71 7.18 -22.93
CA GLY A 286 3.72 6.14 -23.07
C GLY A 286 4.19 5.53 -21.74
N ILE A 287 3.38 5.62 -20.68
CA ILE A 287 3.75 5.16 -19.33
C ILE A 287 3.77 3.64 -19.31
N GLY A 288 4.97 3.08 -19.50
CA GLY A 288 5.22 1.65 -19.54
C GLY A 288 5.57 1.03 -18.18
N PRO A 289 5.77 -0.29 -18.14
CA PRO A 289 6.35 -0.96 -16.99
C PRO A 289 7.74 -0.40 -16.68
N GLY A 290 8.03 -0.11 -15.41
CA GLY A 290 9.32 0.44 -14.96
C GLY A 290 9.37 1.97 -14.84
N GLU A 291 8.37 2.68 -15.33
CA GLU A 291 8.26 4.13 -15.13
C GLU A 291 7.50 4.46 -13.83
N ASN A 292 7.89 5.58 -13.21
CA ASN A 292 7.24 6.02 -11.98
C ASN A 292 5.82 6.53 -12.27
N GLY A 293 4.80 5.68 -12.01
CA GLY A 293 3.39 5.98 -12.27
C GLY A 293 2.74 6.98 -11.31
N ILE A 294 3.44 7.52 -10.31
CA ILE A 294 2.85 8.39 -9.27
C ILE A 294 2.36 9.71 -9.85
N MET A 295 3.22 10.43 -10.59
CA MET A 295 2.84 11.73 -11.17
C MET A 295 1.73 11.64 -12.20
N PRO A 296 1.78 10.71 -13.17
CA PRO A 296 0.66 10.48 -14.09
C PRO A 296 -0.66 10.18 -13.37
N LEU A 297 -0.62 9.38 -12.31
CA LEU A 297 -1.79 9.08 -11.50
C LEU A 297 -2.38 10.33 -10.83
N ILE A 298 -1.54 11.16 -10.20
CA ILE A 298 -1.97 12.42 -9.57
C ILE A 298 -2.59 13.37 -10.59
N VAL A 299 -1.95 13.50 -11.77
CA VAL A 299 -2.46 14.38 -12.86
C VAL A 299 -3.81 13.89 -13.38
N ALA A 300 -3.97 12.58 -13.58
CA ALA A 300 -5.24 12.02 -14.05
C ALA A 300 -6.36 12.19 -12.99
N MET A 301 -6.04 12.00 -11.71
CA MET A 301 -6.99 12.30 -10.62
C MET A 301 -7.33 13.81 -10.59
N LEU A 302 -6.35 14.69 -10.78
CA LEU A 302 -6.58 16.13 -10.88
C LEU A 302 -7.54 16.45 -12.04
N MET A 303 -7.36 15.83 -13.20
CA MET A 303 -8.20 16.13 -14.38
C MET A 303 -9.66 15.70 -14.22
N LEU A 304 -9.93 14.64 -13.45
CA LEU A 304 -11.28 14.05 -13.38
C LEU A 304 -12.00 14.23 -12.03
N SER A 305 -11.30 14.47 -10.91
CA SER A 305 -11.92 14.46 -9.58
C SER A 305 -12.35 15.82 -9.04
N TRP A 306 -11.93 16.92 -9.68
CA TRP A 306 -12.26 18.30 -9.27
C TRP A 306 -13.73 18.72 -9.41
N PRO A 307 -14.58 18.13 -10.31
CA PRO A 307 -15.96 18.56 -10.52
C PRO A 307 -16.82 18.54 -9.26
N GLY A 308 -16.63 17.57 -8.38
CA GLY A 308 -17.37 17.47 -7.12
C GLY A 308 -17.15 18.67 -6.22
N SER A 309 -15.89 19.06 -6.01
CA SER A 309 -15.51 20.24 -5.22
C SER A 309 -15.95 21.55 -5.89
N ALA A 310 -15.88 21.63 -7.22
CA ALA A 310 -16.37 22.81 -7.95
C ALA A 310 -17.86 23.03 -7.73
N ARG A 311 -18.71 22.00 -7.85
CA ARG A 311 -20.15 22.10 -7.58
C ARG A 311 -20.46 22.46 -6.13
N LEU A 312 -19.73 21.85 -5.17
CA LEU A 312 -19.88 22.13 -3.76
C LEU A 312 -19.61 23.61 -3.45
N ILE A 313 -18.46 24.11 -3.88
CA ILE A 313 -18.04 25.49 -3.59
C ILE A 313 -18.88 26.51 -4.36
N ARG A 314 -19.26 26.22 -5.60
CA ARG A 314 -20.23 27.06 -6.34
C ARG A 314 -21.51 27.22 -5.54
N GLY A 315 -22.09 26.15 -4.98
CA GLY A 315 -23.30 26.21 -4.15
C GLY A 315 -23.12 27.14 -2.93
N GLN A 316 -22.00 27.04 -2.23
CA GLN A 316 -21.69 27.90 -1.08
C GLN A 316 -21.50 29.37 -1.50
N VAL A 317 -20.79 29.62 -2.59
CA VAL A 317 -20.58 30.99 -3.11
C VAL A 317 -21.89 31.61 -3.55
N LEU A 318 -22.79 30.86 -4.19
CA LEU A 318 -24.15 31.37 -4.55
C LEU A 318 -24.94 31.75 -3.29
N ALA A 319 -24.86 31.00 -2.19
CA ALA A 319 -25.51 31.35 -0.95
C ALA A 319 -24.91 32.60 -0.28
N LEU A 320 -23.59 32.81 -0.41
CA LEU A 320 -22.88 33.93 0.18
C LEU A 320 -22.95 35.23 -0.63
N ARG A 321 -23.11 35.15 -1.96
CA ARG A 321 -22.98 36.32 -2.84
C ARG A 321 -24.03 37.42 -2.61
N GLY A 322 -25.20 37.05 -2.06
CA GLY A 322 -26.28 37.97 -1.67
C GLY A 322 -26.19 38.49 -0.25
N GLN A 323 -25.12 38.16 0.50
CA GLN A 323 -24.93 38.65 1.85
C GLN A 323 -24.44 40.08 1.89
N ALA A 324 -24.90 40.87 2.88
CA ALA A 324 -24.61 42.31 3.01
C ALA A 324 -23.12 42.65 2.97
N PHE A 325 -22.26 41.83 3.54
CA PHE A 325 -20.80 42.07 3.53
C PHE A 325 -20.18 41.96 2.13
N VAL A 326 -20.73 41.06 1.28
CA VAL A 326 -20.28 40.90 -0.11
C VAL A 326 -20.74 42.07 -0.95
N GLU A 327 -22.00 42.51 -0.77
CA GLU A 327 -22.55 43.69 -1.47
C GLU A 327 -21.80 44.97 -1.09
N ALA A 328 -21.53 45.15 0.21
CA ALA A 328 -20.74 46.27 0.70
C ALA A 328 -19.32 46.29 0.09
N ALA A 329 -18.65 45.13 0.00
CA ALA A 329 -17.34 45.04 -0.63
C ALA A 329 -17.37 45.41 -2.14
N LYS A 330 -18.41 44.97 -2.86
CA LYS A 330 -18.62 45.35 -4.27
C LYS A 330 -18.89 46.86 -4.45
N LEU A 331 -19.74 47.44 -3.60
CA LEU A 331 -20.02 48.88 -3.61
C LEU A 331 -18.78 49.71 -3.28
N ALA A 332 -17.89 49.21 -2.43
CA ALA A 332 -16.59 49.81 -2.14
C ALA A 332 -15.55 49.63 -3.27
N GLY A 333 -15.94 49.06 -4.42
CA GLY A 333 -15.05 48.91 -5.58
C GLY A 333 -13.99 47.82 -5.43
N VAL A 334 -14.15 46.86 -4.48
CA VAL A 334 -13.22 45.76 -4.28
C VAL A 334 -13.25 44.81 -5.51
N SER A 335 -12.08 44.50 -6.05
CA SER A 335 -11.96 43.59 -7.21
C SER A 335 -12.52 42.21 -6.93
N THR A 336 -13.10 41.58 -7.95
CA THR A 336 -13.70 40.21 -7.87
C THR A 336 -12.77 39.19 -7.23
N SER A 337 -11.49 39.18 -7.63
CA SER A 337 -10.49 38.25 -7.06
C SER A 337 -10.30 38.47 -5.56
N ARG A 338 -10.29 39.73 -5.09
CA ARG A 338 -10.16 40.06 -3.69
C ARG A 338 -11.42 39.70 -2.90
N VAL A 339 -12.62 39.85 -3.49
CA VAL A 339 -13.89 39.38 -2.89
C VAL A 339 -13.85 37.86 -2.69
N ILE A 340 -13.39 37.10 -3.70
CA ILE A 340 -13.26 35.64 -3.59
C ILE A 340 -12.27 35.28 -2.47
N LEU A 341 -11.02 35.74 -2.58
CA LEU A 341 -9.93 35.29 -1.74
C LEU A 341 -10.05 35.78 -0.28
N ARG A 342 -10.52 37.01 -0.05
CA ARG A 342 -10.51 37.63 1.27
C ARG A 342 -11.85 37.59 2.00
N HIS A 343 -12.95 37.46 1.26
CA HIS A 343 -14.30 37.52 1.84
C HIS A 343 -15.07 36.19 1.70
N MET A 344 -14.99 35.53 0.55
CA MET A 344 -15.78 34.30 0.33
C MET A 344 -15.04 33.04 0.76
N LEU A 345 -13.79 32.86 0.29
CA LEU A 345 -13.02 31.64 0.53
C LEU A 345 -12.82 31.35 2.04
N PRO A 346 -12.49 32.31 2.92
CA PRO A 346 -12.41 32.07 4.36
C PRO A 346 -13.73 31.62 4.99
N ASN A 347 -14.87 32.10 4.49
CA ASN A 347 -16.18 31.70 4.99
C ASN A 347 -16.59 30.28 4.56
N VAL A 348 -16.08 29.79 3.44
CA VAL A 348 -16.32 28.40 2.98
C VAL A 348 -15.21 27.43 3.37
N LEU A 349 -14.10 27.94 3.96
CA LEU A 349 -12.96 27.11 4.39
C LEU A 349 -13.36 25.92 5.28
N PRO A 350 -14.25 26.05 6.26
CA PRO A 350 -14.68 24.90 7.06
C PRO A 350 -15.26 23.77 6.21
N MET A 351 -16.07 24.11 5.20
CA MET A 351 -16.64 23.12 4.29
C MET A 351 -15.58 22.50 3.38
N ILE A 352 -14.59 23.30 2.93
CA ILE A 352 -13.45 22.80 2.15
C ILE A 352 -12.64 21.80 2.96
N LEU A 353 -12.38 22.05 4.26
CA LEU A 353 -11.66 21.14 5.14
C LEU A 353 -12.42 19.83 5.33
N VAL A 354 -13.75 19.88 5.49
CA VAL A 354 -14.58 18.68 5.56
C VAL A 354 -14.51 17.90 4.24
N ALA A 355 -14.66 18.59 3.10
CA ALA A 355 -14.55 17.94 1.78
C ALA A 355 -13.18 17.29 1.57
N PHE A 356 -12.11 17.97 2.01
CA PHE A 356 -10.74 17.45 1.94
C PHE A 356 -10.53 16.20 2.79
N SER A 357 -11.07 16.17 4.01
CA SER A 357 -10.92 15.02 4.89
C SER A 357 -11.59 13.75 4.36
N PHE A 358 -12.73 13.86 3.66
CA PHE A 358 -13.36 12.73 2.96
C PHE A 358 -12.68 12.37 1.62
N ALA A 359 -12.03 13.34 1.00
CA ALA A 359 -11.32 13.11 -0.25
C ALA A 359 -10.04 12.28 -0.08
N ILE A 360 -9.36 12.36 1.07
CA ILE A 360 -8.16 11.57 1.38
C ILE A 360 -8.43 10.06 1.31
N PRO A 361 -9.38 9.50 2.08
CA PRO A 361 -9.68 8.07 2.00
C PRO A 361 -10.14 7.63 0.62
N GLN A 362 -10.91 8.46 -0.09
CA GLN A 362 -11.32 8.19 -1.46
C GLN A 362 -10.13 8.13 -2.42
N ALA A 363 -9.14 9.02 -2.27
CA ALA A 363 -7.94 9.03 -3.08
C ALA A 363 -7.03 7.82 -2.79
N ILE A 364 -6.86 7.47 -1.51
CA ILE A 364 -6.11 6.25 -1.10
C ILE A 364 -6.76 5.02 -1.71
N PHE A 365 -8.10 4.90 -1.63
CA PHE A 365 -8.82 3.78 -2.21
C PHE A 365 -8.66 3.74 -3.74
N THR A 366 -8.79 4.88 -4.41
CA THR A 366 -8.65 4.99 -5.87
C THR A 366 -7.25 4.62 -6.33
N GLU A 367 -6.20 5.12 -5.64
CA GLU A 367 -4.81 4.73 -5.90
C GLU A 367 -4.62 3.24 -5.72
N ALA A 368 -5.08 2.69 -4.58
CA ALA A 368 -4.93 1.28 -4.28
C ALA A 368 -5.65 0.40 -5.30
N PHE A 369 -6.86 0.77 -5.72
CA PHE A 369 -7.62 0.06 -6.75
C PHE A 369 -6.91 0.09 -8.11
N LEU A 370 -6.45 1.26 -8.57
CA LEU A 370 -5.73 1.38 -9.83
C LEU A 370 -4.40 0.61 -9.81
N SER A 371 -3.67 0.68 -8.71
CA SER A 371 -2.43 -0.06 -8.53
C SER A 371 -2.68 -1.58 -8.44
N PHE A 372 -3.77 -2.01 -7.81
CA PHE A 372 -4.19 -3.40 -7.74
C PHE A 372 -4.50 -3.99 -9.11
N ILE A 373 -5.16 -3.25 -10.00
CA ILE A 373 -5.42 -3.70 -11.38
C ILE A 373 -4.23 -3.47 -12.33
N GLY A 374 -3.08 -3.00 -11.82
CA GLY A 374 -1.85 -2.77 -12.60
C GLY A 374 -1.84 -1.45 -13.39
N MET A 375 -2.79 -0.55 -13.11
CA MET A 375 -2.90 0.76 -13.76
C MET A 375 -2.34 1.92 -12.93
N GLY A 376 -1.85 1.65 -11.73
CA GLY A 376 -1.27 2.64 -10.83
C GLY A 376 0.26 2.65 -10.82
N VAL A 377 0.83 2.59 -9.63
CA VAL A 377 2.27 2.62 -9.38
C VAL A 377 2.94 1.34 -9.88
N SER A 378 4.07 1.49 -10.58
CA SER A 378 4.83 0.37 -11.17
C SER A 378 6.21 0.23 -10.50
N PRO A 379 6.79 -1.01 -10.46
CA PRO A 379 8.16 -1.21 -9.97
C PRO A 379 9.19 -0.29 -10.68
N PRO A 380 10.25 0.17 -10.01
CA PRO A 380 10.70 -0.24 -8.67
C PRO A 380 9.91 0.37 -7.51
N THR A 381 9.12 1.42 -7.76
CA THR A 381 8.25 2.03 -6.74
C THR A 381 7.14 1.06 -6.36
N THR A 382 6.73 1.09 -5.11
CA THR A 382 5.64 0.26 -4.60
C THR A 382 4.58 1.10 -3.91
N SER A 383 3.35 0.56 -3.82
CA SER A 383 2.24 1.10 -3.03
C SER A 383 1.49 -0.05 -2.36
N TRP A 384 0.62 0.23 -1.41
CA TRP A 384 -0.19 -0.84 -0.81
C TRP A 384 -1.07 -1.55 -1.83
N GLY A 385 -1.61 -0.83 -2.83
CA GLY A 385 -2.37 -1.42 -3.92
C GLY A 385 -1.52 -2.33 -4.82
N ALA A 386 -0.30 -1.92 -5.15
CA ALA A 386 0.65 -2.74 -5.90
C ALA A 386 1.06 -4.00 -5.12
N LEU A 387 1.22 -3.90 -3.78
CA LEU A 387 1.45 -5.06 -2.92
C LEU A 387 0.27 -6.03 -2.94
N CYS A 388 -0.96 -5.53 -2.96
CA CYS A 388 -2.15 -6.37 -3.12
C CYS A 388 -2.17 -7.09 -4.49
N ASN A 389 -1.75 -6.41 -5.57
CA ASN A 389 -1.61 -7.03 -6.89
C ASN A 389 -0.57 -8.15 -6.90
N ASP A 390 0.57 -7.96 -6.24
CA ASP A 390 1.56 -9.03 -6.09
C ASP A 390 1.00 -10.19 -5.24
N GLY A 391 0.35 -9.88 -4.12
CA GLY A 391 -0.15 -10.85 -3.15
C GLY A 391 -1.33 -11.70 -3.64
N ILE A 392 -2.16 -11.21 -4.57
CA ILE A 392 -3.28 -12.00 -5.11
C ILE A 392 -2.80 -13.25 -5.87
N LYS A 393 -1.62 -13.16 -6.49
CA LYS A 393 -1.03 -14.27 -7.25
C LYS A 393 -0.64 -15.45 -6.36
N THR A 394 -0.40 -15.19 -5.08
CA THR A 394 0.03 -16.17 -4.07
C THR A 394 -1.01 -16.41 -2.98
N LEU A 395 -2.24 -15.94 -3.17
CA LEU A 395 -3.28 -15.96 -2.14
C LEU A 395 -3.53 -17.36 -1.53
N LEU A 396 -3.59 -18.39 -2.39
CA LEU A 396 -3.89 -19.75 -1.93
C LEU A 396 -2.75 -20.41 -1.15
N SER A 397 -1.50 -20.00 -1.41
CA SER A 397 -0.32 -20.57 -0.74
C SER A 397 0.19 -19.68 0.40
N HIS A 398 0.12 -18.37 0.22
CA HIS A 398 0.70 -17.38 1.15
C HIS A 398 -0.25 -16.19 1.37
N PRO A 399 -1.43 -16.37 1.99
CA PRO A 399 -2.48 -15.36 2.10
C PRO A 399 -2.03 -14.06 2.79
N ARG A 400 -1.03 -14.12 3.67
CA ARG A 400 -0.48 -12.93 4.35
C ARG A 400 0.05 -11.86 3.39
N GLN A 401 0.57 -12.26 2.21
CA GLN A 401 1.12 -11.32 1.22
C GLN A 401 0.05 -10.38 0.66
N LEU A 402 -1.21 -10.81 0.62
CA LEU A 402 -2.37 -9.99 0.28
C LEU A 402 -3.01 -9.33 1.50
N LEU A 403 -3.22 -10.09 2.58
CA LEU A 403 -4.00 -9.64 3.73
C LEU A 403 -3.34 -8.47 4.47
N LEU A 404 -2.00 -8.47 4.57
CA LEU A 404 -1.29 -7.39 5.26
C LEU A 404 -1.47 -6.03 4.55
N PRO A 405 -1.17 -5.84 3.27
CA PRO A 405 -1.39 -4.55 2.62
C PRO A 405 -2.88 -4.17 2.56
N ALA A 406 -3.79 -5.13 2.37
CA ALA A 406 -5.22 -4.87 2.41
C ALA A 406 -5.70 -4.35 3.77
N LEU A 407 -5.15 -4.87 4.87
CA LEU A 407 -5.41 -4.38 6.23
C LEU A 407 -4.94 -2.92 6.39
N PHE A 408 -3.74 -2.59 5.90
CA PHE A 408 -3.22 -1.21 5.97
C PHE A 408 -4.08 -0.22 5.18
N ILE A 409 -4.56 -0.60 3.99
CA ILE A 409 -5.52 0.20 3.21
C ILE A 409 -6.81 0.39 4.01
N SER A 410 -7.40 -0.69 4.52
CA SER A 410 -8.69 -0.64 5.25
C SER A 410 -8.60 0.21 6.51
N VAL A 411 -7.54 0.04 7.30
CA VAL A 411 -7.30 0.82 8.53
C VAL A 411 -7.09 2.30 8.21
N SER A 412 -6.35 2.62 7.15
CA SER A 412 -6.12 4.00 6.72
C SER A 412 -7.42 4.67 6.28
N VAL A 413 -8.19 4.03 5.41
CA VAL A 413 -9.47 4.54 4.92
C VAL A 413 -10.44 4.76 6.07
N LEU A 414 -10.55 3.80 7.00
CA LEU A 414 -11.42 3.93 8.18
C LEU A 414 -10.99 5.09 9.08
N ALA A 415 -9.70 5.20 9.39
CA ALA A 415 -9.17 6.24 10.26
C ALA A 415 -9.41 7.66 9.69
N PHE A 416 -9.15 7.86 8.39
CA PHE A 416 -9.40 9.15 7.74
C PHE A 416 -10.90 9.46 7.60
N ASN A 417 -11.77 8.47 7.38
CA ASN A 417 -13.23 8.67 7.38
C ASN A 417 -13.73 9.12 8.76
N LEU A 418 -13.30 8.46 9.85
CA LEU A 418 -13.68 8.85 11.21
C LEU A 418 -13.17 10.26 11.57
N LEU A 419 -11.99 10.65 11.10
CA LEU A 419 -11.50 12.03 11.25
C LEU A 419 -12.35 13.02 10.44
N GLY A 420 -12.75 12.66 9.24
CA GLY A 420 -13.64 13.46 8.39
C GLY A 420 -15.00 13.71 9.05
N ASP A 421 -15.61 12.67 9.60
CA ASP A 421 -16.86 12.79 10.34
C ASP A 421 -16.72 13.72 11.55
N ALA A 422 -15.62 13.61 12.28
CA ALA A 422 -15.36 14.47 13.43
C ALA A 422 -15.20 15.95 13.05
N LEU A 423 -14.50 16.23 11.95
CA LEU A 423 -14.37 17.59 11.41
C LEU A 423 -15.72 18.14 10.95
N ARG A 424 -16.53 17.32 10.31
CA ARG A 424 -17.88 17.68 9.89
C ARG A 424 -18.73 18.06 11.10
N ASP A 425 -18.78 17.21 12.11
CA ASP A 425 -19.56 17.46 13.34
C ASP A 425 -19.14 18.74 14.05
N ALA A 426 -17.83 19.01 14.11
CA ALA A 426 -17.29 20.24 14.68
C ALA A 426 -17.68 21.50 13.89
N THR A 427 -17.81 21.38 12.57
CA THR A 427 -18.19 22.47 11.66
C THR A 427 -19.71 22.74 11.72
N ASP A 428 -20.53 21.70 11.71
CA ASP A 428 -22.00 21.81 11.71
C ASP A 428 -22.51 22.44 13.02
N ARG A 429 -21.90 22.12 14.16
CA ARG A 429 -22.22 22.74 15.46
C ARG A 429 -21.94 24.23 15.49
N ARG A 430 -20.85 24.69 14.88
CA ARG A 430 -20.54 26.13 14.76
C ARG A 430 -21.58 26.87 13.92
N ALA A 431 -22.06 26.27 12.85
CA ALA A 431 -23.11 26.84 12.01
C ALA A 431 -24.48 26.93 12.72
N GLY A 432 -24.81 25.96 13.59
CA GLY A 432 -26.04 25.95 14.39
C GLY A 432 -26.07 27.06 15.44
N VAL A 433 -24.95 27.32 16.11
CA VAL A 433 -24.85 28.36 17.15
C VAL A 433 -24.86 29.76 16.56
N ALA A 434 -24.36 29.96 15.35
CA ALA A 434 -24.41 31.27 14.67
C ALA A 434 -25.82 31.67 14.19
N LYS A 435 -26.79 30.73 14.19
CA LYS A 435 -28.20 30.96 13.81
C LYS A 435 -29.18 31.09 14.99
N ALA A 436 -28.76 30.73 16.19
CA ALA A 436 -29.51 30.92 17.41
C ALA A 436 -29.14 32.24 18.08
#